data_1274bb8208944f31c057c7fdca9cc465
#
_entry.id   1274bb8208944f31c057c7fdca9cc465
#
_cell.length_a   1.000
_cell.length_b   1.000
_cell.length_c   1.000
_cell.angle_alpha   90.00
_cell.angle_beta   90.00
_cell.angle_gamma   90.00
#
_symmetry.space_group_name_H-M   'P 1'
#
loop_
_entity.id
_entity.type
_entity.pdbx_description
1 polymer ?
#
loop_
_entity_poly.entity_id
_entity_poly.type
_entity_poly.pdbx_seq_one_letter_code
_entity_poly.pdbx_strand_id
1 'polypeptide(L)'
;NLKFEKIEPIFILSREKSKKLIEPFSKIFIRDNYIANIDANQSILKYIERIGVDRFLNIENYLLVDKYIVTNLEIKDTNGQDMGLFLLFFEKNRLDYSSLINFKNQYLYIVIIFSILYLIVFLYLLKTMYAKELDNDVKIKTKMIQEQQNRLEKLLDIYDKNVIFSRTDLRGIITHASSAFCKISGYTKDELLGQPHSIVRHPDMPKSTFKKIWDKLEAKEKITIEIKNLRKDGSYYWVVADFEPEYDDLGNHIGYFAVREDITANKEIEELQKEVIFTMGSIAEFRSKETGEHIKRVAKYSRILAAAYGLCEDDIDMLELASPMHDIGKIAIPDAILNKPGKLTNEEFEIIKTHAQKGHDMLGISNRPLFKVASQIALSHHEKYDGTGYPNSLKGEDIPIFGRITALADVFDAIGSDRCYKKAWEIEKVLEFIKEQRGKHFDPKLVDIFFDNLDDILKIKEEYQDI
;
A
#
# COMPACT_ATOMS: atom_id res chain seq x y z
N ASN A 1 38.55 73.84 4.23
CA ASN A 1 38.66 72.49 3.70
C ASN A 1 38.97 71.49 4.82
N LEU A 2 37.96 71.16 5.60
CA LEU A 2 38.04 69.99 6.46
C LEU A 2 37.87 68.73 5.60
N LYS A 3 38.99 68.09 5.26
CA LYS A 3 38.96 66.76 4.67
C LYS A 3 38.50 65.79 5.73
N PHE A 4 37.23 65.29 5.62
CA PHE A 4 36.76 64.15 6.36
C PHE A 4 37.42 62.87 5.81
N GLU A 5 38.67 62.65 6.13
CA GLU A 5 39.34 61.41 5.80
C GLU A 5 39.07 60.39 6.89
N LYS A 6 38.16 59.48 6.53
CA LYS A 6 37.88 58.20 7.18
C LYS A 6 37.15 58.22 8.55
N ILE A 7 35.83 58.32 8.49
CA ILE A 7 34.97 57.66 9.49
C ILE A 7 35.01 56.17 9.19
N GLU A 8 35.35 55.38 10.14
CA GLU A 8 35.35 53.92 10.00
C GLU A 8 34.10 53.35 10.67
N PRO A 9 33.07 52.98 9.87
CA PRO A 9 31.87 52.41 10.42
C PRO A 9 32.03 50.90 10.69
N ILE A 10 31.58 50.43 11.84
CA ILE A 10 31.54 49.01 12.18
C ILE A 10 30.11 48.64 12.54
N PHE A 11 29.56 47.71 11.79
CA PHE A 11 28.21 47.21 12.01
C PHE A 11 28.28 45.91 12.78
N ILE A 12 27.70 45.88 13.97
CA ILE A 12 27.71 44.73 14.89
C ILE A 12 26.33 44.14 15.04
N LEU A 13 26.20 42.83 14.79
CA LEU A 13 25.03 42.05 15.04
C LEU A 13 25.29 40.98 16.12
N SER A 14 24.34 40.70 16.98
CA SER A 14 24.48 39.55 17.88
C SER A 14 24.51 38.24 17.08
N ARG A 15 25.15 37.20 17.63
CA ARG A 15 25.24 35.86 17.00
C ARG A 15 23.89 35.23 16.72
N GLU A 16 22.90 35.47 17.56
CA GLU A 16 21.53 34.99 17.38
C GLU A 16 20.86 35.62 16.16
N LYS A 17 21.05 36.90 15.95
CA LYS A 17 20.51 37.63 14.81
C LYS A 17 21.24 37.29 13.51
N SER A 18 22.56 37.06 13.57
CA SER A 18 23.34 36.68 12.40
C SER A 18 22.96 35.28 11.85
N LYS A 19 22.44 34.37 12.66
CA LYS A 19 21.93 33.05 12.22
C LYS A 19 20.71 33.15 11.30
N LYS A 20 20.01 34.27 11.31
CA LYS A 20 18.84 34.52 10.44
C LYS A 20 19.25 35.04 9.05
N LEU A 21 20.52 35.38 8.85
CA LEU A 21 21.06 35.74 7.54
C LEU A 21 21.29 34.46 6.73
N ILE A 22 20.79 34.42 5.49
CA ILE A 22 20.90 33.27 4.59
C ILE A 22 22.37 32.94 4.29
N GLU A 23 23.22 34.01 4.12
CA GLU A 23 24.67 33.87 4.06
C GLU A 23 25.33 35.08 4.75
N PRO A 24 26.17 34.88 5.76
CA PRO A 24 26.94 35.95 6.39
C PRO A 24 28.09 36.38 5.46
N PHE A 25 28.02 37.63 4.91
CA PHE A 25 28.89 38.07 3.85
C PHE A 25 30.31 38.49 4.32
N SER A 26 30.53 38.84 5.59
CA SER A 26 31.86 39.19 6.07
C SER A 26 32.65 38.05 6.69
N LYS A 27 31.98 37.05 7.26
CA LYS A 27 32.54 35.92 8.05
C LYS A 27 33.41 36.37 9.25
N ILE A 28 33.32 37.65 9.68
CA ILE A 28 34.09 38.19 10.79
C ILE A 28 33.27 38.15 12.06
N PHE A 29 33.81 37.54 13.12
CA PHE A 29 33.19 37.47 14.43
C PHE A 29 34.16 37.99 15.51
N ILE A 30 33.64 38.77 16.43
CA ILE A 30 34.37 39.14 17.65
C ILE A 30 33.55 38.60 18.82
N ARG A 31 34.02 37.54 19.49
CA ARG A 31 33.29 36.76 20.48
C ARG A 31 31.93 36.28 19.89
N ASP A 32 30.84 36.64 20.53
CA ASP A 32 29.47 36.27 20.14
C ASP A 32 28.80 37.30 19.19
N ASN A 33 29.54 38.25 18.66
CA ASN A 33 29.02 39.30 17.78
C ASN A 33 29.56 39.17 16.37
N TYR A 34 28.66 39.30 15.40
CA TYR A 34 28.97 39.29 13.99
C TYR A 34 29.26 40.70 13.47
N ILE A 35 30.34 40.89 12.73
CA ILE A 35 30.68 42.16 12.09
C ILE A 35 30.20 42.09 10.64
N ALA A 36 29.23 42.91 10.31
CA ALA A 36 28.59 42.87 9.01
C ALA A 36 29.39 43.53 7.88
N ASN A 37 30.40 44.30 8.21
CA ASN A 37 31.26 44.95 7.18
C ASN A 37 32.29 43.96 6.61
N ILE A 38 32.30 43.77 5.30
CA ILE A 38 33.31 42.96 4.61
C ILE A 38 34.70 43.60 4.74
N ASP A 39 34.75 44.92 4.59
CA ASP A 39 35.99 45.71 4.58
C ASP A 39 36.26 46.43 5.93
N ALA A 40 35.81 45.85 7.00
CA ALA A 40 36.03 46.44 8.34
C ALA A 40 37.53 46.59 8.63
N ASN A 41 37.91 47.76 9.11
CA ASN A 41 39.31 48.10 9.40
C ASN A 41 39.87 47.17 10.48
N GLN A 42 40.82 46.33 10.10
CA GLN A 42 41.44 45.32 10.96
C GLN A 42 42.06 45.86 12.23
N SER A 43 42.57 47.11 12.18
CA SER A 43 43.14 47.75 13.38
C SER A 43 42.05 48.11 14.38
N ILE A 44 40.89 48.54 13.89
CA ILE A 44 39.72 48.83 14.74
C ILE A 44 39.12 47.54 15.27
N LEU A 45 39.02 46.47 14.48
CA LEU A 45 38.54 45.16 14.92
C LEU A 45 39.39 44.60 16.06
N LYS A 46 40.73 44.61 15.91
CA LYS A 46 41.68 44.25 16.98
C LYS A 46 41.53 45.11 18.22
N TYR A 47 41.21 46.37 18.00
CA TYR A 47 40.99 47.32 19.07
C TYR A 47 39.72 47.01 19.85
N ILE A 48 38.62 46.74 19.16
CA ILE A 48 37.35 46.31 19.76
C ILE A 48 37.51 44.99 20.53
N GLU A 49 38.24 44.04 19.93
CA GLU A 49 38.52 42.74 20.56
C GLU A 49 39.32 42.90 21.87
N ARG A 50 40.32 43.77 21.88
CA ARG A 50 41.17 44.06 23.06
C ARG A 50 40.38 44.73 24.19
N ILE A 51 39.53 45.72 23.87
CA ILE A 51 38.78 46.49 24.88
C ILE A 51 37.53 45.74 25.35
N GLY A 52 37.00 44.89 24.52
CA GLY A 52 35.74 44.13 24.75
C GLY A 52 34.55 44.83 24.11
N VAL A 53 33.77 44.06 23.33
CA VAL A 53 32.60 44.55 22.59
C VAL A 53 31.54 45.15 23.52
N ASP A 54 31.35 44.59 24.71
CA ASP A 54 30.33 45.00 25.69
C ASP A 54 30.48 46.49 26.09
N ARG A 55 31.71 47.04 26.02
CA ARG A 55 31.95 48.45 26.35
C ARG A 55 31.43 49.43 25.30
N PHE A 56 31.18 48.94 24.09
CA PHE A 56 30.64 49.72 22.98
C PHE A 56 29.14 49.52 22.77
N LEU A 57 28.54 48.53 23.41
CA LEU A 57 27.10 48.24 23.27
C LEU A 57 26.20 49.21 24.01
N ASN A 58 26.73 49.84 25.07
CA ASN A 58 25.96 50.73 25.98
C ASN A 58 26.53 52.17 25.96
N ILE A 59 26.79 52.74 24.83
CA ILE A 59 27.24 54.14 24.68
C ILE A 59 26.00 55.03 24.63
N GLU A 60 25.76 55.83 25.65
CA GLU A 60 24.60 56.77 25.67
C GLU A 60 24.73 57.93 24.70
N ASN A 61 25.95 58.49 24.54
CA ASN A 61 26.21 59.60 23.61
C ASN A 61 27.49 59.35 22.80
N TYR A 62 28.65 59.31 23.44
CA TYR A 62 29.95 58.96 22.85
C TYR A 62 30.87 58.35 23.92
N LEU A 63 31.83 57.58 23.47
CA LEU A 63 32.86 57.00 24.32
C LEU A 63 34.25 57.46 23.85
N LEU A 64 35.03 58.01 24.77
CA LEU A 64 36.43 58.36 24.52
C LEU A 64 37.30 57.17 24.92
N VAL A 65 37.92 56.54 23.96
CA VAL A 65 38.76 55.36 24.21
C VAL A 65 40.10 55.52 23.47
N ASP A 66 41.13 55.66 24.24
CA ASP A 66 42.50 55.92 23.73
C ASP A 66 42.54 57.05 22.68
N LYS A 67 42.82 56.68 21.42
CA LYS A 67 42.89 57.62 20.30
C LYS A 67 41.59 57.82 19.55
N TYR A 68 40.51 57.14 19.91
CA TYR A 68 39.24 57.20 19.21
C TYR A 68 38.12 57.86 20.05
N ILE A 69 37.27 58.58 19.36
CA ILE A 69 35.93 58.95 19.81
C ILE A 69 35.00 57.98 19.10
N VAL A 70 34.18 57.25 19.85
CA VAL A 70 33.27 56.26 19.32
C VAL A 70 31.85 56.67 19.70
N THR A 71 30.96 56.61 18.74
CA THR A 71 29.53 56.74 18.98
C THR A 71 28.81 55.54 18.39
N ASN A 72 27.64 55.24 18.88
CA ASN A 72 26.80 54.17 18.41
C ASN A 72 25.48 54.69 17.85
N LEU A 73 24.89 53.91 16.94
CA LEU A 73 23.55 54.11 16.46
C LEU A 73 22.86 52.75 16.43
N GLU A 74 21.74 52.68 17.16
CA GLU A 74 20.90 51.46 17.11
C GLU A 74 20.14 51.37 15.78
N ILE A 75 20.15 50.19 15.18
CA ILE A 75 19.40 49.90 13.97
C ILE A 75 18.27 48.96 14.35
N LYS A 76 17.04 49.37 14.00
CA LYS A 76 15.82 48.62 14.21
C LYS A 76 15.23 48.17 12.89
N ASP A 77 14.58 47.01 12.87
CA ASP A 77 13.83 46.55 11.72
C ASP A 77 12.52 47.35 11.53
N THR A 78 11.79 47.02 10.47
CA THR A 78 10.50 47.65 10.16
C THR A 78 9.44 47.44 11.24
N ASN A 79 9.66 46.49 12.14
CA ASN A 79 8.77 46.17 13.28
C ASN A 79 9.26 46.80 14.60
N GLY A 80 10.32 47.61 14.55
CA GLY A 80 10.92 48.25 15.71
C GLY A 80 11.81 47.35 16.58
N GLN A 81 12.11 46.15 16.13
CA GLN A 81 13.03 45.25 16.83
C GLN A 81 14.48 45.60 16.52
N ASP A 82 15.32 45.54 17.55
CA ASP A 82 16.75 45.87 17.40
C ASP A 82 17.43 44.85 16.48
N MET A 83 17.99 45.34 15.39
CA MET A 83 18.73 44.56 14.41
C MET A 83 20.22 44.48 14.73
N GLY A 84 20.77 45.54 15.30
CA GLY A 84 22.18 45.62 15.62
C GLY A 84 22.60 47.02 15.99
N LEU A 85 23.91 47.20 16.05
CA LEU A 85 24.54 48.46 16.44
C LEU A 85 25.52 48.91 15.38
N PHE A 86 25.47 50.19 15.04
CA PHE A 86 26.41 50.83 14.14
C PHE A 86 27.36 51.64 14.96
N LEU A 87 28.68 51.30 14.96
CA LEU A 87 29.72 52.02 15.65
C LEU A 87 30.48 52.88 14.68
N LEU A 88 30.61 54.17 14.99
CA LEU A 88 31.38 55.12 14.25
C LEU A 88 32.65 55.50 15.02
N PHE A 89 33.81 55.20 14.43
CA PHE A 89 35.11 55.48 14.99
C PHE A 89 35.73 56.73 14.37
N PHE A 90 36.07 57.71 15.21
CA PHE A 90 36.78 58.95 14.83
C PHE A 90 38.13 58.97 15.50
N GLU A 91 39.24 59.10 14.78
CA GLU A 91 40.54 59.29 15.42
C GLU A 91 40.64 60.64 16.10
N LYS A 92 40.86 60.66 17.40
CA LYS A 92 40.96 61.85 18.23
C LYS A 92 42.04 62.84 17.77
N ASN A 93 43.16 62.34 17.23
CA ASN A 93 44.30 63.13 16.77
C ASN A 93 44.07 63.85 15.41
N ARG A 94 42.99 63.45 14.72
CA ARG A 94 42.61 64.08 13.45
C ARG A 94 41.58 65.20 13.62
N LEU A 95 41.10 65.40 14.79
CA LEU A 95 40.32 66.55 15.16
C LEU A 95 41.25 67.58 15.71
N ASP A 96 41.56 68.61 14.89
CA ASP A 96 42.33 69.73 15.34
C ASP A 96 41.52 70.59 16.31
N TYR A 97 41.66 70.26 17.61
CA TYR A 97 40.96 70.97 18.70
C TYR A 97 41.39 72.43 18.81
N SER A 98 42.57 72.82 18.31
CA SER A 98 42.97 74.18 18.36
C SER A 98 42.18 75.07 17.39
N SER A 99 41.84 74.57 16.21
CA SER A 99 40.96 75.27 15.27
C SER A 99 39.46 75.24 15.72
N LEU A 100 39.01 74.20 16.43
CA LEU A 100 37.70 74.13 16.98
C LEU A 100 37.40 75.12 18.11
N ILE A 101 38.45 75.45 18.92
CA ILE A 101 38.35 76.43 20.01
C ILE A 101 38.32 77.87 19.41
N ASN A 102 38.95 78.09 18.28
CA ASN A 102 38.99 79.45 17.60
C ASN A 102 37.79 79.66 16.66
N PHE A 103 37.12 78.61 16.19
CA PHE A 103 35.89 78.73 15.41
C PHE A 103 34.72 78.88 16.31
N LYS A 104 34.40 80.09 16.74
CA LYS A 104 33.16 80.40 17.45
C LYS A 104 31.99 79.78 16.72
N ASN A 105 31.34 78.85 17.47
CA ASN A 105 29.99 78.26 17.39
C ASN A 105 29.35 78.08 15.98
N GLN A 106 29.55 78.95 14.98
CA GLN A 106 28.81 78.84 13.71
C GLN A 106 29.28 77.68 12.76
N TYR A 107 30.58 77.44 12.66
CA TYR A 107 31.08 76.37 11.76
C TYR A 107 30.92 74.98 12.31
N LEU A 108 30.97 74.85 13.64
CA LEU A 108 30.71 73.56 14.31
C LEU A 108 29.29 73.07 14.03
N TYR A 109 28.29 73.98 14.12
CA TYR A 109 26.90 73.62 13.80
C TYR A 109 26.70 73.20 12.36
N ILE A 110 27.39 73.88 11.40
CA ILE A 110 27.32 73.53 9.98
C ILE A 110 27.88 72.14 9.72
N VAL A 111 29.04 71.78 10.28
CA VAL A 111 29.65 70.48 10.14
C VAL A 111 28.82 69.38 10.76
N ILE A 112 28.28 69.63 11.94
CA ILE A 112 27.35 68.69 12.62
C ILE A 112 26.08 68.51 11.77
N ILE A 113 25.47 69.59 11.28
CA ILE A 113 24.29 69.51 10.43
C ILE A 113 24.54 68.71 9.14
N PHE A 114 25.68 68.95 8.44
CA PHE A 114 26.01 68.21 7.25
C PHE A 114 26.34 66.72 7.55
N SER A 115 26.97 66.44 8.66
CA SER A 115 27.23 65.06 9.10
C SER A 115 25.93 64.30 9.46
N ILE A 116 25.02 65.02 10.15
CA ILE A 116 23.69 64.46 10.44
C ILE A 116 22.87 64.27 9.15
N LEU A 117 22.92 65.23 8.22
CA LEU A 117 22.21 65.14 6.96
C LEU A 117 22.73 63.95 6.12
N TYR A 118 24.05 63.83 6.03
CA TYR A 118 24.68 62.69 5.35
C TYR A 118 24.31 61.36 5.97
N LEU A 119 24.30 61.28 7.31
CA LEU A 119 23.88 60.07 8.03
C LEU A 119 22.42 59.76 7.77
N ILE A 120 21.54 60.75 7.78
CA ILE A 120 20.13 60.56 7.47
C ILE A 120 19.93 60.02 6.06
N VAL A 121 20.61 60.62 5.08
CA VAL A 121 20.54 60.17 3.68
C VAL A 121 21.08 58.74 3.54
N PHE A 122 22.20 58.43 4.18
CA PHE A 122 22.77 57.09 4.17
C PHE A 122 21.85 56.03 4.79
N LEU A 123 21.27 56.36 5.95
CA LEU A 123 20.31 55.48 6.60
C LEU A 123 19.03 55.32 5.78
N TYR A 124 18.58 56.35 5.11
CA TYR A 124 17.45 56.28 4.20
C TYR A 124 17.74 55.36 3.01
N LEU A 125 18.92 55.47 2.41
CA LEU A 125 19.36 54.59 1.31
C LEU A 125 19.50 53.15 1.75
N LEU A 126 20.08 52.90 2.93
CA LEU A 126 20.16 51.53 3.50
C LEU A 126 18.77 50.95 3.75
N LYS A 127 17.87 51.74 4.34
CA LYS A 127 16.49 51.33 4.57
C LYS A 127 15.76 50.95 3.26
N THR A 128 15.94 51.79 2.23
CA THR A 128 15.27 51.52 0.94
C THR A 128 15.86 50.32 0.23
N MET A 129 17.18 50.09 0.30
CA MET A 129 17.84 48.92 -0.24
C MET A 129 17.35 47.64 0.48
N TYR A 130 17.34 47.64 1.81
CA TYR A 130 16.92 46.53 2.61
C TYR A 130 15.42 46.21 2.43
N ALA A 131 14.59 47.24 2.36
CA ALA A 131 13.16 47.08 2.08
C ALA A 131 12.89 46.45 0.71
N LYS A 132 13.70 46.83 -0.30
CA LYS A 132 13.59 46.25 -1.65
C LYS A 132 14.04 44.79 -1.70
N GLU A 133 15.11 44.44 -1.00
CA GLU A 133 15.62 43.09 -0.89
C GLU A 133 14.59 42.18 -0.16
N LEU A 134 14.05 42.67 0.97
CA LEU A 134 12.99 41.97 1.71
C LEU A 134 11.74 41.78 0.87
N ASP A 135 11.31 42.80 0.10
CA ASP A 135 10.15 42.66 -0.80
C ASP A 135 10.37 41.60 -1.87
N ASN A 136 11.58 41.51 -2.44
CA ASN A 136 11.95 40.49 -3.40
C ASN A 136 11.95 39.10 -2.77
N ASP A 137 12.50 38.94 -1.56
CA ASP A 137 12.51 37.66 -0.83
C ASP A 137 11.10 37.20 -0.50
N VAL A 138 10.25 38.11 -0.04
CA VAL A 138 8.83 37.82 0.21
C VAL A 138 8.13 37.38 -1.06
N LYS A 139 8.35 38.05 -2.19
CA LYS A 139 7.76 37.69 -3.49
C LYS A 139 8.22 36.31 -3.94
N ILE A 140 9.52 36.00 -3.83
CA ILE A 140 10.07 34.70 -4.20
C ILE A 140 9.46 33.61 -3.32
N LYS A 141 9.44 33.78 -2.00
CA LYS A 141 8.86 32.80 -1.06
C LYS A 141 7.37 32.62 -1.28
N THR A 142 6.63 33.70 -1.51
CA THR A 142 5.19 33.62 -1.80
C THR A 142 4.93 32.84 -3.08
N LYS A 143 5.74 33.08 -4.14
CA LYS A 143 5.64 32.33 -5.39
C LYS A 143 5.94 30.84 -5.18
N MET A 144 7.00 30.52 -4.43
CA MET A 144 7.34 29.13 -4.11
C MET A 144 6.23 28.41 -3.32
N ILE A 145 5.65 29.08 -2.32
CA ILE A 145 4.52 28.55 -1.56
C ILE A 145 3.33 28.28 -2.48
N GLN A 146 3.01 29.24 -3.36
CA GLN A 146 1.91 29.07 -4.31
C GLN A 146 2.15 27.91 -5.29
N GLU A 147 3.39 27.77 -5.79
CA GLU A 147 3.76 26.64 -6.65
C GLU A 147 3.67 25.30 -5.92
N GLN A 148 4.09 25.24 -4.65
CA GLN A 148 3.95 24.06 -3.82
C GLN A 148 2.48 23.73 -3.53
N GLN A 149 1.65 24.72 -3.23
CA GLN A 149 0.21 24.52 -3.05
C GLN A 149 -0.44 23.98 -4.31
N ASN A 150 -0.18 24.60 -5.46
CA ASN A 150 -0.72 24.12 -6.74
C ASN A 150 -0.26 22.70 -7.08
N ARG A 151 0.99 22.35 -6.73
CA ARG A 151 1.51 21.00 -6.91
C ARG A 151 0.81 20.00 -5.97
N LEU A 152 0.61 20.39 -4.72
CA LEU A 152 -0.10 19.56 -3.74
C LEU A 152 -1.55 19.33 -4.16
N GLU A 153 -2.26 20.38 -4.59
CA GLU A 153 -3.63 20.26 -5.09
C GLU A 153 -3.73 19.30 -6.27
N LYS A 154 -2.80 19.39 -7.23
CA LYS A 154 -2.74 18.44 -8.35
C LYS A 154 -2.50 17.01 -7.91
N LEU A 155 -1.60 16.79 -6.93
CA LEU A 155 -1.34 15.45 -6.39
C LEU A 155 -2.56 14.90 -5.67
N LEU A 156 -3.24 15.72 -4.88
CA LEU A 156 -4.48 15.33 -4.19
C LEU A 156 -5.60 15.01 -5.19
N ASP A 157 -5.75 15.76 -6.28
CA ASP A 157 -6.72 15.47 -7.34
C ASP A 157 -6.41 14.14 -8.06
N ILE A 158 -5.12 13.89 -8.36
CA ILE A 158 -4.68 12.62 -8.94
C ILE A 158 -4.96 11.47 -7.97
N TYR A 159 -4.66 11.65 -6.69
CA TYR A 159 -4.91 10.64 -5.65
C TYR A 159 -6.42 10.36 -5.52
N ASP A 160 -7.24 11.39 -5.44
CA ASP A 160 -8.70 11.27 -5.32
C ASP A 160 -9.33 10.53 -6.51
N LYS A 161 -8.80 10.75 -7.73
CA LYS A 161 -9.31 10.13 -8.97
C LYS A 161 -8.87 8.69 -9.18
N ASN A 162 -7.71 8.29 -8.63
CA ASN A 162 -7.09 6.99 -8.95
C ASN A 162 -7.02 6.02 -7.76
N VAL A 163 -7.05 6.51 -6.54
CA VAL A 163 -7.01 5.67 -5.35
C VAL A 163 -8.42 5.50 -4.79
N ILE A 164 -8.84 4.25 -4.67
CA ILE A 164 -10.14 3.92 -4.09
C ILE A 164 -10.01 3.97 -2.57
N PHE A 165 -10.46 5.08 -1.96
CA PHE A 165 -10.40 5.20 -0.51
C PHE A 165 -11.66 5.82 0.09
N SER A 166 -11.87 5.56 1.36
CA SER A 166 -12.93 6.16 2.17
C SER A 166 -12.46 6.38 3.59
N ARG A 167 -13.10 7.34 4.28
CA ARG A 167 -12.99 7.55 5.73
C ARG A 167 -14.36 7.38 6.35
N THR A 168 -14.37 6.90 7.59
CA THR A 168 -15.59 6.78 8.38
C THR A 168 -15.38 7.35 9.78
N ASP A 169 -16.46 7.68 10.46
CA ASP A 169 -16.45 7.90 11.91
C ASP A 169 -16.27 6.56 12.66
N LEU A 170 -16.22 6.62 13.99
CA LEU A 170 -16.11 5.45 14.88
C LEU A 170 -17.29 4.48 14.77
N ARG A 171 -18.43 4.92 14.21
CA ARG A 171 -19.62 4.08 13.99
C ARG A 171 -19.66 3.47 12.60
N GLY A 172 -18.63 3.71 11.77
CA GLY A 172 -18.56 3.24 10.40
C GLY A 172 -19.42 4.04 9.40
N ILE A 173 -19.80 5.28 9.76
CA ILE A 173 -20.50 6.20 8.86
C ILE A 173 -19.48 6.89 7.97
N ILE A 174 -19.71 6.89 6.67
CA ILE A 174 -18.79 7.47 5.66
C ILE A 174 -18.75 8.99 5.84
N THR A 175 -17.56 9.51 6.13
CA THR A 175 -17.26 10.94 6.25
C THR A 175 -16.54 11.49 5.04
N HIS A 176 -15.87 10.61 4.29
CA HIS A 176 -15.19 10.95 3.05
C HIS A 176 -15.17 9.76 2.08
N ALA A 177 -15.32 10.07 0.78
CA ALA A 177 -15.24 9.11 -0.31
C ALA A 177 -14.45 9.72 -1.47
N SER A 178 -13.46 9.00 -2.01
CA SER A 178 -12.72 9.43 -3.19
C SER A 178 -13.58 9.35 -4.46
N SER A 179 -13.22 10.12 -5.47
CA SER A 179 -13.83 10.02 -6.81
C SER A 179 -13.68 8.62 -7.41
N ALA A 180 -12.55 7.96 -7.16
CA ALA A 180 -12.35 6.57 -7.55
C ALA A 180 -13.32 5.61 -6.84
N PHE A 181 -13.60 5.82 -5.54
CA PHE A 181 -14.58 5.01 -4.82
C PHE A 181 -16.01 5.25 -5.34
N CYS A 182 -16.37 6.49 -5.63
CA CYS A 182 -17.64 6.80 -6.30
C CYS A 182 -17.75 6.07 -7.65
N LYS A 183 -16.70 6.12 -8.46
CA LYS A 183 -16.67 5.49 -9.79
C LYS A 183 -16.85 3.97 -9.73
N ILE A 184 -16.10 3.29 -8.84
CA ILE A 184 -16.17 1.82 -8.77
C ILE A 184 -17.48 1.33 -8.16
N SER A 185 -18.03 2.05 -7.17
CA SER A 185 -19.26 1.66 -6.49
C SER A 185 -20.54 2.09 -7.25
N GLY A 186 -20.42 3.04 -8.17
CA GLY A 186 -21.57 3.58 -8.93
C GLY A 186 -22.43 4.57 -8.15
N TYR A 187 -22.07 4.91 -6.91
CA TYR A 187 -22.74 5.91 -6.09
C TYR A 187 -22.09 7.28 -6.27
N THR A 188 -22.88 8.34 -6.20
CA THR A 188 -22.35 9.70 -6.09
C THR A 188 -21.79 9.95 -4.69
N LYS A 189 -20.94 10.97 -4.57
CA LYS A 189 -20.37 11.35 -3.28
C LYS A 189 -21.45 11.71 -2.25
N ASP A 190 -22.47 12.44 -2.65
CA ASP A 190 -23.59 12.85 -1.80
C ASP A 190 -24.43 11.67 -1.32
N GLU A 191 -24.53 10.61 -2.13
CA GLU A 191 -25.23 9.38 -1.73
C GLU A 191 -24.43 8.51 -0.77
N LEU A 192 -23.11 8.62 -0.76
CA LEU A 192 -22.24 7.87 0.14
C LEU A 192 -22.05 8.57 1.49
N LEU A 193 -21.92 9.90 1.50
CA LEU A 193 -21.65 10.64 2.71
C LEU A 193 -22.83 10.50 3.71
N GLY A 194 -22.50 10.23 4.96
CA GLY A 194 -23.49 10.05 6.03
C GLY A 194 -24.17 8.67 6.03
N GLN A 195 -23.86 7.80 5.07
CA GLN A 195 -24.34 6.42 5.04
C GLN A 195 -23.38 5.46 5.76
N PRO A 196 -23.89 4.37 6.36
CA PRO A 196 -23.02 3.33 6.87
C PRO A 196 -22.27 2.66 5.70
N HIS A 197 -21.00 2.28 5.93
CA HIS A 197 -20.17 1.67 4.90
C HIS A 197 -20.76 0.35 4.34
N SER A 198 -21.72 -0.23 5.06
CA SER A 198 -22.46 -1.42 4.61
C SER A 198 -23.32 -1.18 3.36
N ILE A 199 -23.48 0.07 2.90
CA ILE A 199 -24.22 0.40 1.66
C ILE A 199 -23.66 -0.34 0.43
N VAL A 200 -22.35 -0.61 0.39
CA VAL A 200 -21.69 -1.36 -0.70
C VAL A 200 -21.51 -2.83 -0.40
N ARG A 201 -22.08 -3.35 0.67
CA ARG A 201 -21.88 -4.74 1.09
C ARG A 201 -22.60 -5.72 0.18
N HIS A 202 -21.88 -6.71 -0.35
CA HIS A 202 -22.50 -7.81 -1.09
C HIS A 202 -23.18 -8.80 -0.14
N PRO A 203 -24.40 -9.30 -0.46
CA PRO A 203 -25.14 -10.26 0.39
C PRO A 203 -24.38 -11.57 0.64
N ASP A 204 -23.64 -12.08 -0.35
CA ASP A 204 -22.89 -13.33 -0.27
C ASP A 204 -21.70 -13.28 0.70
N MET A 205 -21.26 -12.09 1.10
CA MET A 205 -20.13 -11.98 2.02
C MET A 205 -20.54 -12.42 3.45
N PRO A 206 -19.80 -13.40 4.03
CA PRO A 206 -20.12 -13.91 5.35
C PRO A 206 -20.13 -12.82 6.42
N LYS A 207 -21.07 -12.88 7.34
CA LYS A 207 -21.11 -11.97 8.49
C LYS A 207 -19.85 -12.04 9.35
N SER A 208 -19.22 -13.21 9.41
CA SER A 208 -17.95 -13.46 10.12
C SER A 208 -16.79 -12.62 9.57
N THR A 209 -16.74 -12.37 8.26
CA THR A 209 -15.73 -11.49 7.62
C THR A 209 -15.78 -10.09 8.20
N PHE A 210 -16.97 -9.50 8.25
CA PHE A 210 -17.13 -8.14 8.79
C PHE A 210 -16.91 -8.09 10.30
N LYS A 211 -17.29 -9.15 11.03
CA LYS A 211 -16.97 -9.27 12.45
C LYS A 211 -15.45 -9.26 12.66
N LYS A 212 -14.70 -10.04 11.89
CA LYS A 212 -13.24 -10.07 11.94
C LYS A 212 -12.61 -8.69 11.66
N ILE A 213 -13.16 -7.92 10.70
CA ILE A 213 -12.72 -6.57 10.42
C ILE A 213 -12.93 -5.67 11.64
N TRP A 214 -14.13 -5.67 12.21
CA TRP A 214 -14.45 -4.85 13.38
C TRP A 214 -13.65 -5.21 14.61
N ASP A 215 -13.50 -6.50 14.92
CA ASP A 215 -12.72 -7.00 16.06
C ASP A 215 -11.27 -6.48 15.99
N LYS A 216 -10.67 -6.45 14.79
CA LYS A 216 -9.32 -5.91 14.56
C LYS A 216 -9.25 -4.40 14.70
N LEU A 217 -10.18 -3.68 14.08
CA LEU A 217 -10.21 -2.21 14.12
C LEU A 217 -10.48 -1.67 15.52
N GLU A 218 -11.35 -2.31 16.30
CA GLU A 218 -11.59 -1.98 17.71
C GLU A 218 -10.34 -2.24 18.57
N ALA A 219 -9.57 -3.30 18.24
CA ALA A 219 -8.26 -3.56 18.85
C ALA A 219 -7.17 -2.57 18.37
N LYS A 220 -7.51 -1.59 17.51
CA LYS A 220 -6.59 -0.62 16.89
C LYS A 220 -5.51 -1.26 16.01
N GLU A 221 -5.82 -2.42 15.45
CA GLU A 221 -4.97 -3.14 14.53
C GLU A 221 -5.40 -2.92 13.08
N LYS A 222 -4.44 -2.96 12.17
CA LYS A 222 -4.70 -2.95 10.72
C LYS A 222 -5.16 -4.32 10.26
N ILE A 223 -5.95 -4.33 9.18
CA ILE A 223 -6.35 -5.58 8.53
C ILE A 223 -6.44 -5.40 7.02
N THR A 224 -5.82 -6.34 6.30
CA THR A 224 -5.94 -6.50 4.84
C THR A 224 -6.83 -7.69 4.56
N ILE A 225 -7.84 -7.51 3.71
CA ILE A 225 -8.80 -8.57 3.40
C ILE A 225 -9.45 -8.36 2.03
N GLU A 226 -9.73 -9.47 1.34
CA GLU A 226 -10.53 -9.46 0.10
C GLU A 226 -12.02 -9.35 0.42
N ILE A 227 -12.71 -8.44 -0.26
CA ILE A 227 -14.14 -8.20 -0.06
C ILE A 227 -14.84 -8.09 -1.41
N LYS A 228 -15.93 -8.84 -1.55
CA LYS A 228 -16.91 -8.67 -2.62
C LYS A 228 -17.90 -7.57 -2.22
N ASN A 229 -18.06 -6.58 -3.06
CA ASN A 229 -18.97 -5.45 -2.87
C ASN A 229 -20.04 -5.42 -3.96
N LEU A 230 -21.15 -4.73 -3.67
CA LEU A 230 -22.25 -4.50 -4.59
C LEU A 230 -22.18 -3.07 -5.12
N ARG A 231 -22.32 -2.89 -6.44
CA ARG A 231 -22.52 -1.57 -7.04
C ARG A 231 -23.99 -1.13 -6.96
N LYS A 232 -24.23 0.13 -7.15
CA LYS A 232 -25.58 0.70 -7.17
C LYS A 232 -26.50 0.07 -8.22
N ASP A 233 -25.96 -0.36 -9.35
CA ASP A 233 -26.70 -1.02 -10.44
C ASP A 233 -26.98 -2.51 -10.18
N GLY A 234 -26.55 -3.05 -9.06
CA GLY A 234 -26.71 -4.46 -8.70
C GLY A 234 -25.57 -5.37 -9.19
N SER A 235 -24.63 -4.89 -9.99
CA SER A 235 -23.42 -5.64 -10.31
C SER A 235 -22.46 -5.66 -9.13
N TYR A 236 -21.44 -6.53 -9.15
CA TYR A 236 -20.47 -6.64 -8.08
C TYR A 236 -19.07 -6.24 -8.49
N TYR A 237 -18.22 -6.02 -7.51
CA TYR A 237 -16.79 -5.82 -7.69
C TYR A 237 -16.02 -6.40 -6.49
N TRP A 238 -14.80 -6.84 -6.75
CA TRP A 238 -13.90 -7.35 -5.72
C TRP A 238 -12.78 -6.36 -5.43
N VAL A 239 -12.47 -6.21 -4.18
CA VAL A 239 -11.34 -5.38 -3.74
C VAL A 239 -10.51 -6.11 -2.70
N VAL A 240 -9.18 -5.90 -2.72
CA VAL A 240 -8.34 -6.03 -1.54
C VAL A 240 -8.45 -4.73 -0.79
N ALA A 241 -8.88 -4.77 0.45
CA ALA A 241 -9.09 -3.60 1.29
C ALA A 241 -8.17 -3.61 2.50
N ASP A 242 -7.38 -2.52 2.63
CA ASP A 242 -6.58 -2.23 3.80
C ASP A 242 -7.32 -1.27 4.70
N PHE A 243 -7.66 -1.71 5.89
CA PHE A 243 -8.34 -0.91 6.90
C PHE A 243 -7.37 -0.51 8.00
N GLU A 244 -7.41 0.76 8.38
CA GLU A 244 -6.59 1.32 9.45
C GLU A 244 -7.42 2.24 10.36
N PRO A 245 -7.15 2.28 11.69
CA PRO A 245 -7.68 3.30 12.56
C PRO A 245 -7.09 4.66 12.23
N GLU A 246 -7.91 5.71 12.22
CA GLU A 246 -7.51 7.10 11.95
C GLU A 246 -7.45 7.90 13.24
N TYR A 247 -6.40 8.74 13.38
CA TYR A 247 -6.16 9.56 14.57
C TYR A 247 -6.07 11.03 14.19
N ASP A 248 -6.47 11.90 15.09
CA ASP A 248 -6.25 13.34 14.97
C ASP A 248 -4.82 13.75 15.35
N ASP A 249 -4.46 15.02 15.17
CA ASP A 249 -3.15 15.58 15.52
C ASP A 249 -2.80 15.45 17.02
N LEU A 250 -3.78 15.21 17.88
CA LEU A 250 -3.63 15.00 19.31
C LEU A 250 -3.52 13.52 19.69
N GLY A 251 -3.63 12.61 18.70
CA GLY A 251 -3.56 11.17 18.90
C GLY A 251 -4.87 10.53 19.35
N ASN A 252 -6.00 11.24 19.28
CA ASN A 252 -7.31 10.66 19.57
C ASN A 252 -7.79 9.86 18.37
N HIS A 253 -8.35 8.67 18.63
CA HIS A 253 -8.97 7.84 17.60
C HIS A 253 -10.28 8.50 17.14
N ILE A 254 -10.36 8.89 15.87
CA ILE A 254 -11.47 9.66 15.30
C ILE A 254 -12.32 8.88 14.30
N GLY A 255 -11.81 7.76 13.80
CA GLY A 255 -12.51 6.96 12.80
C GLY A 255 -11.61 5.92 12.16
N TYR A 256 -11.97 5.53 10.95
CA TYR A 256 -11.25 4.51 10.19
C TYR A 256 -11.00 5.00 8.77
N PHE A 257 -9.85 4.63 8.26
CA PHE A 257 -9.43 4.87 6.89
C PHE A 257 -9.32 3.54 6.15
N ALA A 258 -9.77 3.48 4.91
CA ALA A 258 -9.65 2.29 4.09
C ALA A 258 -9.19 2.62 2.68
N VAL A 259 -8.11 1.98 2.24
CA VAL A 259 -7.63 1.99 0.85
C VAL A 259 -7.98 0.65 0.20
N ARG A 260 -8.28 0.68 -1.09
CA ARG A 260 -8.71 -0.52 -1.83
C ARG A 260 -8.01 -0.62 -3.17
N GLU A 261 -7.70 -1.83 -3.54
CA GLU A 261 -7.25 -2.20 -4.88
C GLU A 261 -8.38 -2.99 -5.56
N ASP A 262 -8.75 -2.60 -6.77
CA ASP A 262 -9.73 -3.33 -7.57
C ASP A 262 -9.10 -4.60 -8.14
N ILE A 263 -9.58 -5.75 -7.70
CA ILE A 263 -9.17 -7.08 -8.16
C ILE A 263 -10.28 -7.80 -8.94
N THR A 264 -11.31 -7.07 -9.37
CA THR A 264 -12.48 -7.66 -10.05
C THR A 264 -12.07 -8.45 -11.28
N ALA A 265 -11.23 -7.87 -12.14
CA ALA A 265 -10.76 -8.53 -13.34
C ALA A 265 -9.97 -9.82 -13.04
N ASN A 266 -9.17 -9.82 -11.97
CA ASN A 266 -8.43 -11.00 -11.55
C ASN A 266 -9.39 -12.11 -11.08
N LYS A 267 -10.41 -11.76 -10.30
CA LYS A 267 -11.43 -12.72 -9.84
C LYS A 267 -12.29 -13.26 -10.99
N GLU A 268 -12.66 -12.41 -11.95
CA GLU A 268 -13.37 -12.85 -13.15
C GLU A 268 -12.52 -13.82 -14.00
N ILE A 269 -11.22 -13.57 -14.11
CA ILE A 269 -10.30 -14.48 -14.80
C ILE A 269 -10.19 -15.81 -14.04
N GLU A 270 -10.09 -15.80 -12.71
CA GLU A 270 -10.09 -17.01 -11.88
C GLU A 270 -11.38 -17.82 -12.06
N GLU A 271 -12.53 -17.16 -12.02
CA GLU A 271 -13.83 -17.81 -12.23
C GLU A 271 -13.94 -18.39 -13.65
N LEU A 272 -13.56 -17.63 -14.68
CA LEU A 272 -13.54 -18.11 -16.05
C LEU A 272 -12.58 -19.31 -16.23
N GLN A 273 -11.41 -19.29 -15.61
CA GLN A 273 -10.48 -20.42 -15.65
C GLN A 273 -11.13 -21.67 -15.04
N LYS A 274 -11.82 -21.54 -13.90
CA LYS A 274 -12.58 -22.65 -13.29
C LYS A 274 -13.65 -23.18 -14.25
N GLU A 275 -14.44 -22.28 -14.82
CA GLU A 275 -15.50 -22.65 -15.79
C GLU A 275 -14.93 -23.40 -16.99
N VAL A 276 -13.82 -22.93 -17.57
CA VAL A 276 -13.14 -23.60 -18.68
C VAL A 276 -12.67 -25.01 -18.29
N ILE A 277 -12.09 -25.18 -17.10
CA ILE A 277 -11.62 -26.48 -16.59
C ILE A 277 -12.80 -27.45 -16.43
N PHE A 278 -13.87 -27.01 -15.77
CA PHE A 278 -15.09 -27.82 -15.61
C PHE A 278 -15.72 -28.16 -16.95
N THR A 279 -15.75 -27.21 -17.89
CA THR A 279 -16.26 -27.47 -19.24
C THR A 279 -15.41 -28.49 -19.98
N MET A 280 -14.09 -28.41 -19.88
CA MET A 280 -13.17 -29.40 -20.50
C MET A 280 -13.37 -30.81 -19.91
N GLY A 281 -13.49 -30.92 -18.58
CA GLY A 281 -13.84 -32.18 -17.92
C GLY A 281 -15.19 -32.70 -18.40
N SER A 282 -16.21 -31.85 -18.45
CA SER A 282 -17.56 -32.20 -18.91
C SER A 282 -17.59 -32.69 -20.33
N ILE A 283 -16.77 -32.15 -21.23
CA ILE A 283 -16.65 -32.64 -22.62
C ILE A 283 -16.15 -34.08 -22.66
N ALA A 284 -15.16 -34.42 -21.80
CA ALA A 284 -14.66 -35.79 -21.71
C ALA A 284 -15.74 -36.76 -21.21
N GLU A 285 -16.48 -36.37 -20.15
CA GLU A 285 -17.54 -37.18 -19.58
C GLU A 285 -18.78 -37.29 -20.48
N PHE A 286 -19.13 -36.23 -21.20
CA PHE A 286 -20.23 -36.26 -22.16
C PHE A 286 -20.06 -37.37 -23.20
N ARG A 287 -18.81 -37.71 -23.60
CA ARG A 287 -18.53 -38.85 -24.51
C ARG A 287 -18.86 -40.18 -23.89
N SER A 288 -18.68 -40.35 -22.57
CA SER A 288 -19.04 -41.54 -21.81
C SER A 288 -20.49 -41.55 -21.31
N LYS A 289 -21.28 -40.52 -21.71
CA LYS A 289 -22.68 -40.30 -21.29
C LYS A 289 -22.84 -40.11 -19.79
N GLU A 290 -21.83 -39.60 -19.13
CA GLU A 290 -21.89 -39.11 -17.77
C GLU A 290 -22.31 -37.67 -17.70
N THR A 291 -22.81 -37.20 -16.55
CA THR A 291 -23.36 -35.87 -16.41
C THR A 291 -22.27 -34.87 -15.99
N GLY A 292 -22.43 -33.62 -16.33
CA GLY A 292 -21.52 -32.54 -15.88
C GLY A 292 -21.54 -32.33 -14.35
N GLU A 293 -22.65 -32.76 -13.70
CA GLU A 293 -22.77 -32.62 -12.22
C GLU A 293 -21.84 -33.61 -11.48
N HIS A 294 -21.59 -34.80 -12.08
CA HIS A 294 -20.61 -35.76 -11.55
C HIS A 294 -19.25 -35.09 -11.29
N ILE A 295 -18.74 -34.34 -12.25
CA ILE A 295 -17.41 -33.67 -12.14
C ILE A 295 -17.41 -32.67 -10.98
N LYS A 296 -18.48 -31.89 -10.84
CA LYS A 296 -18.62 -30.93 -9.74
C LYS A 296 -18.62 -31.63 -8.39
N ARG A 297 -19.39 -32.73 -8.29
CA ARG A 297 -19.45 -33.52 -7.05
C ARG A 297 -18.08 -34.11 -6.72
N VAL A 298 -17.39 -34.74 -7.66
CA VAL A 298 -16.04 -35.30 -7.45
C VAL A 298 -15.06 -34.22 -6.98
N ALA A 299 -15.10 -33.03 -7.57
CA ALA A 299 -14.28 -31.90 -7.12
C ALA A 299 -14.57 -31.50 -5.66
N LYS A 300 -15.84 -31.37 -5.31
CA LYS A 300 -16.27 -31.00 -3.95
C LYS A 300 -15.95 -32.05 -2.91
N TYR A 301 -16.18 -33.34 -3.22
CA TYR A 301 -15.78 -34.45 -2.34
C TYR A 301 -14.29 -34.46 -2.12
N SER A 302 -13.50 -34.26 -3.21
CA SER A 302 -12.04 -34.22 -3.14
C SER A 302 -11.58 -33.09 -2.23
N ARG A 303 -12.20 -31.89 -2.30
CA ARG A 303 -11.93 -30.77 -1.40
C ARG A 303 -12.16 -31.12 0.05
N ILE A 304 -13.34 -31.71 0.39
CA ILE A 304 -13.67 -32.10 1.76
C ILE A 304 -12.64 -33.09 2.31
N LEU A 305 -12.35 -34.14 1.52
CA LEU A 305 -11.40 -35.19 1.91
C LEU A 305 -9.98 -34.64 2.10
N ALA A 306 -9.52 -33.74 1.21
CA ALA A 306 -8.21 -33.11 1.28
C ALA A 306 -8.07 -32.21 2.53
N ALA A 307 -9.08 -31.42 2.83
CA ALA A 307 -9.11 -30.55 4.02
C ALA A 307 -9.06 -31.38 5.30
N ALA A 308 -9.88 -32.41 5.39
CA ALA A 308 -9.93 -33.30 6.55
C ALA A 308 -8.68 -34.19 6.67
N TYR A 309 -8.00 -34.49 5.57
CA TYR A 309 -6.71 -35.19 5.56
C TYR A 309 -5.60 -34.34 6.16
N GLY A 310 -5.73 -33.00 6.12
CA GLY A 310 -4.79 -32.02 6.64
C GLY A 310 -3.82 -31.48 5.60
N LEU A 311 -4.23 -31.42 4.33
CA LEU A 311 -3.45 -30.74 3.28
C LEU A 311 -3.49 -29.21 3.48
N CYS A 312 -2.51 -28.49 2.94
CA CYS A 312 -2.55 -27.03 2.95
C CYS A 312 -3.62 -26.49 1.97
N GLU A 313 -4.08 -25.25 2.20
CA GLU A 313 -5.16 -24.67 1.40
C GLU A 313 -4.82 -24.62 -0.10
N ASP A 314 -3.56 -24.31 -0.46
CA ASP A 314 -3.10 -24.30 -1.84
C ASP A 314 -3.25 -25.67 -2.52
N ASP A 315 -2.93 -26.76 -1.82
CA ASP A 315 -3.07 -28.11 -2.31
C ASP A 315 -4.55 -28.53 -2.44
N ILE A 316 -5.38 -28.08 -1.49
CA ILE A 316 -6.84 -28.30 -1.51
C ILE A 316 -7.47 -27.63 -2.72
N ASP A 317 -7.16 -26.35 -2.95
CA ASP A 317 -7.65 -25.58 -4.10
C ASP A 317 -7.14 -26.20 -5.42
N MET A 318 -5.89 -26.62 -5.45
CA MET A 318 -5.28 -27.26 -6.61
C MET A 318 -5.98 -28.58 -6.94
N LEU A 319 -6.28 -29.40 -5.94
CA LEU A 319 -6.98 -30.66 -6.13
C LEU A 319 -8.43 -30.46 -6.60
N GLU A 320 -9.14 -29.51 -6.02
CA GLU A 320 -10.52 -29.16 -6.44
C GLU A 320 -10.56 -28.77 -7.91
N LEU A 321 -9.57 -28.00 -8.38
CA LEU A 321 -9.48 -27.58 -9.78
C LEU A 321 -8.96 -28.68 -10.73
N ALA A 322 -8.11 -29.57 -10.26
CA ALA A 322 -7.49 -30.59 -11.08
C ALA A 322 -8.33 -31.85 -11.24
N SER A 323 -9.06 -32.24 -10.20
CA SER A 323 -9.85 -33.49 -10.20
C SER A 323 -10.93 -33.55 -11.31
N PRO A 324 -11.54 -32.44 -11.79
CA PRO A 324 -12.42 -32.46 -12.96
C PRO A 324 -11.82 -33.05 -14.22
N MET A 325 -10.49 -33.06 -14.34
CA MET A 325 -9.78 -33.52 -15.52
C MET A 325 -9.29 -34.98 -15.44
N HIS A 326 -9.67 -35.72 -14.37
CA HIS A 326 -9.16 -37.08 -14.15
C HIS A 326 -9.38 -38.00 -15.35
N ASP A 327 -10.51 -37.87 -16.01
CA ASP A 327 -10.95 -38.72 -17.12
C ASP A 327 -10.77 -38.11 -18.52
N ILE A 328 -10.03 -36.98 -18.66
CA ILE A 328 -9.83 -36.30 -19.94
C ILE A 328 -9.30 -37.20 -21.05
N GLY A 329 -8.55 -38.23 -20.69
CA GLY A 329 -8.02 -39.21 -21.63
C GLY A 329 -9.05 -40.09 -22.35
N LYS A 330 -10.31 -40.12 -21.84
CA LYS A 330 -11.45 -40.76 -22.51
C LYS A 330 -11.68 -40.20 -23.91
N ILE A 331 -11.27 -38.96 -24.16
CA ILE A 331 -11.35 -38.31 -25.49
C ILE A 331 -10.60 -39.13 -26.54
N ALA A 332 -9.54 -39.81 -26.16
CA ALA A 332 -8.72 -40.61 -27.09
C ALA A 332 -9.15 -42.09 -27.18
N ILE A 333 -10.25 -42.49 -26.54
CA ILE A 333 -10.81 -43.82 -26.60
C ILE A 333 -11.83 -43.90 -27.75
N PRO A 334 -11.81 -44.94 -28.61
CA PRO A 334 -12.77 -45.13 -29.69
C PRO A 334 -14.20 -45.27 -29.16
N ASP A 335 -15.19 -44.54 -29.76
CA ASP A 335 -16.59 -44.59 -29.33
C ASP A 335 -17.22 -45.99 -29.34
N ALA A 336 -16.78 -46.85 -30.31
CA ALA A 336 -17.25 -48.25 -30.36
C ALA A 336 -16.90 -49.05 -29.12
N ILE A 337 -15.86 -48.65 -28.36
CA ILE A 337 -15.45 -49.31 -27.13
C ILE A 337 -16.01 -48.55 -25.95
N LEU A 338 -15.82 -47.21 -25.93
CA LEU A 338 -16.28 -46.36 -24.81
C LEU A 338 -17.78 -46.47 -24.55
N ASN A 339 -18.59 -46.52 -25.63
CA ASN A 339 -20.05 -46.54 -25.56
C ASN A 339 -20.65 -47.93 -25.95
N LYS A 340 -19.84 -48.98 -25.84
CA LYS A 340 -20.32 -50.33 -26.21
C LYS A 340 -21.50 -50.76 -25.31
N PRO A 341 -22.64 -51.12 -25.92
CA PRO A 341 -23.73 -51.67 -25.13
C PRO A 341 -23.41 -53.10 -24.68
N GLY A 342 -23.14 -53.28 -23.40
CA GLY A 342 -22.87 -54.58 -22.79
C GLY A 342 -21.47 -54.68 -22.17
N LYS A 343 -21.06 -55.95 -21.86
CA LYS A 343 -19.75 -56.16 -21.22
C LYS A 343 -18.62 -56.02 -22.25
N LEU A 344 -17.56 -55.36 -21.82
CA LEU A 344 -16.30 -55.24 -22.58
C LEU A 344 -15.60 -56.61 -22.59
N THR A 345 -14.89 -56.93 -23.68
CA THR A 345 -13.89 -58.04 -23.68
C THR A 345 -12.65 -57.62 -22.90
N ASN A 346 -11.79 -58.53 -22.57
CA ASN A 346 -10.55 -58.21 -21.86
C ASN A 346 -9.67 -57.25 -22.69
N GLU A 347 -9.62 -57.44 -24.01
CA GLU A 347 -8.87 -56.58 -24.93
C GLU A 347 -9.45 -55.18 -24.99
N GLU A 348 -10.76 -55.02 -25.04
CA GLU A 348 -11.46 -53.76 -25.02
C GLU A 348 -11.26 -53.03 -23.68
N PHE A 349 -11.26 -53.76 -22.57
CA PHE A 349 -10.98 -53.21 -21.27
C PHE A 349 -9.55 -52.70 -21.12
N GLU A 350 -8.57 -53.43 -21.69
CA GLU A 350 -7.19 -52.92 -21.76
C GLU A 350 -7.09 -51.60 -22.56
N ILE A 351 -7.91 -51.44 -23.62
CA ILE A 351 -7.98 -50.16 -24.35
C ILE A 351 -8.59 -49.05 -23.49
N ILE A 352 -9.65 -49.33 -22.73
CA ILE A 352 -10.24 -48.39 -21.79
C ILE A 352 -9.19 -47.92 -20.77
N LYS A 353 -8.44 -48.86 -20.14
CA LYS A 353 -7.40 -48.49 -19.16
C LYS A 353 -6.39 -47.50 -19.68
N THR A 354 -6.16 -47.44 -21.00
CA THR A 354 -5.21 -46.51 -21.59
C THR A 354 -5.61 -45.04 -21.41
N HIS A 355 -6.89 -44.72 -21.04
CA HIS A 355 -7.30 -43.33 -20.83
C HIS A 355 -6.48 -42.67 -19.71
N ALA A 356 -6.10 -43.41 -18.66
CA ALA A 356 -5.31 -42.88 -17.57
C ALA A 356 -3.93 -42.39 -18.09
N GLN A 357 -3.21 -43.19 -18.86
CA GLN A 357 -1.95 -42.79 -19.48
C GLN A 357 -2.14 -41.67 -20.50
N LYS A 358 -3.16 -41.78 -21.35
CA LYS A 358 -3.45 -40.74 -22.36
C LYS A 358 -3.79 -39.42 -21.76
N GLY A 359 -4.58 -39.41 -20.67
CA GLY A 359 -4.89 -38.20 -19.89
C GLY A 359 -3.64 -37.57 -19.29
N HIS A 360 -2.77 -38.40 -18.71
CA HIS A 360 -1.45 -38.00 -18.24
C HIS A 360 -0.62 -37.35 -19.34
N ASP A 361 -0.50 -37.98 -20.50
CA ASP A 361 0.29 -37.48 -21.62
C ASP A 361 -0.25 -36.16 -22.17
N MET A 362 -1.57 -36.04 -22.29
CA MET A 362 -2.26 -34.82 -22.75
C MET A 362 -2.02 -33.62 -21.81
N LEU A 363 -2.18 -33.84 -20.51
CA LEU A 363 -2.06 -32.78 -19.49
C LEU A 363 -0.59 -32.50 -19.18
N GLY A 364 0.29 -33.50 -19.31
CA GLY A 364 1.71 -33.37 -19.01
C GLY A 364 2.52 -32.52 -19.99
N ILE A 365 1.91 -32.08 -21.11
CA ILE A 365 2.53 -31.14 -22.06
C ILE A 365 2.82 -29.79 -21.39
N SER A 366 1.97 -29.36 -20.43
CA SER A 366 2.12 -28.10 -19.71
C SER A 366 2.99 -28.25 -18.47
N ASN A 367 3.90 -27.27 -18.26
CA ASN A 367 4.69 -27.19 -17.03
C ASN A 367 4.00 -26.44 -15.87
N ARG A 368 2.78 -25.95 -16.05
CA ARG A 368 2.03 -25.24 -15.01
C ARG A 368 1.61 -26.19 -13.89
N PRO A 369 1.65 -25.77 -12.60
CA PRO A 369 1.34 -26.63 -11.44
C PRO A 369 0.01 -27.36 -11.56
N LEU A 370 -1.06 -26.68 -11.95
CA LEU A 370 -2.38 -27.26 -12.11
C LEU A 370 -2.38 -28.44 -13.09
N PHE A 371 -1.75 -28.30 -14.25
CA PHE A 371 -1.69 -29.35 -15.26
C PHE A 371 -0.80 -30.53 -14.83
N LYS A 372 0.23 -30.29 -14.01
CA LYS A 372 1.05 -31.36 -13.42
C LYS A 372 0.23 -32.19 -12.42
N VAL A 373 -0.53 -31.51 -11.58
CA VAL A 373 -1.44 -32.17 -10.61
C VAL A 373 -2.52 -32.95 -11.36
N ALA A 374 -3.19 -32.33 -12.33
CA ALA A 374 -4.20 -33.00 -13.13
C ALA A 374 -3.65 -34.22 -13.91
N SER A 375 -2.46 -34.09 -14.47
CA SER A 375 -1.73 -35.18 -15.15
C SER A 375 -1.45 -36.36 -14.17
N GLN A 376 -1.02 -36.03 -12.95
CA GLN A 376 -0.79 -37.02 -11.91
C GLN A 376 -2.09 -37.72 -11.47
N ILE A 377 -3.18 -36.97 -11.33
CA ILE A 377 -4.52 -37.50 -10.98
C ILE A 377 -4.98 -38.42 -12.11
N ALA A 378 -4.94 -37.96 -13.36
CA ALA A 378 -5.33 -38.77 -14.51
C ALA A 378 -4.60 -40.13 -14.56
N LEU A 379 -3.30 -40.12 -14.22
CA LEU A 379 -2.49 -41.33 -14.21
C LEU A 379 -2.82 -42.27 -13.05
N SER A 380 -3.27 -41.72 -11.89
CA SER A 380 -3.28 -42.50 -10.64
C SER A 380 -4.64 -42.72 -10.01
N HIS A 381 -5.74 -42.12 -10.53
CA HIS A 381 -7.06 -42.29 -9.94
C HIS A 381 -7.65 -43.69 -10.05
N HIS A 382 -7.11 -44.55 -10.90
CA HIS A 382 -7.46 -45.93 -11.00
C HIS A 382 -6.45 -46.90 -10.34
N GLU A 383 -5.43 -46.35 -9.68
CA GLU A 383 -4.56 -47.16 -8.84
C GLU A 383 -5.35 -47.59 -7.59
N LYS A 384 -5.07 -48.82 -7.09
CA LYS A 384 -5.71 -49.33 -5.88
C LYS A 384 -4.70 -49.49 -4.77
N TYR A 385 -5.11 -49.22 -3.57
CA TYR A 385 -4.21 -49.23 -2.41
C TYR A 385 -3.49 -50.55 -2.19
N ASP A 386 -4.10 -51.66 -2.59
CA ASP A 386 -3.52 -53.02 -2.53
C ASP A 386 -2.52 -53.32 -3.69
N GLY A 387 -2.39 -52.43 -4.67
CA GLY A 387 -1.52 -52.61 -5.83
C GLY A 387 -2.15 -53.35 -7.00
N THR A 388 -3.45 -53.63 -6.97
CA THR A 388 -4.16 -54.31 -8.08
C THR A 388 -4.75 -53.33 -9.11
N GLY A 389 -4.44 -52.05 -8.98
CA GLY A 389 -4.90 -50.97 -9.86
C GLY A 389 -4.10 -50.89 -11.18
N TYR A 390 -4.35 -49.81 -11.93
CA TYR A 390 -3.67 -49.52 -13.21
C TYR A 390 -3.45 -48.00 -13.35
N PRO A 391 -2.51 -47.57 -14.24
CA PRO A 391 -1.71 -48.36 -15.18
C PRO A 391 -0.41 -48.91 -14.58
N ASN A 392 0.09 -48.36 -13.45
CA ASN A 392 1.43 -48.64 -12.92
C ASN A 392 1.43 -49.70 -11.79
N SER A 393 0.27 -50.11 -11.31
CA SER A 393 0.10 -51.02 -10.17
C SER A 393 0.82 -50.51 -8.91
N LEU A 394 0.73 -49.18 -8.65
CA LEU A 394 1.27 -48.56 -7.46
C LEU A 394 0.53 -49.04 -6.21
N LYS A 395 1.22 -49.14 -5.07
CA LYS A 395 0.68 -49.67 -3.85
C LYS A 395 0.82 -48.74 -2.66
N GLY A 396 -0.21 -48.66 -1.82
CA GLY A 396 -0.17 -47.93 -0.59
C GLY A 396 0.08 -46.42 -0.81
N GLU A 397 1.06 -45.87 -0.12
CA GLU A 397 1.44 -44.45 -0.20
C GLU A 397 2.30 -44.10 -1.42
N ASP A 398 2.75 -45.08 -2.18
CA ASP A 398 3.40 -44.83 -3.49
C ASP A 398 2.40 -44.23 -4.49
N ILE A 399 1.08 -44.44 -4.27
CA ILE A 399 0.03 -43.75 -5.01
C ILE A 399 -0.04 -42.29 -4.51
N PRO A 400 0.11 -41.32 -5.41
CA PRO A 400 0.02 -39.91 -5.05
C PRO A 400 -1.28 -39.61 -4.29
N ILE A 401 -1.20 -38.77 -3.24
CA ILE A 401 -2.36 -38.48 -2.37
C ILE A 401 -3.55 -37.94 -3.16
N PHE A 402 -3.32 -37.08 -4.16
CA PHE A 402 -4.38 -36.53 -5.00
C PHE A 402 -5.10 -37.62 -5.80
N GLY A 403 -4.36 -38.62 -6.30
CA GLY A 403 -4.95 -39.77 -6.96
C GLY A 403 -5.77 -40.65 -6.00
N ARG A 404 -5.26 -40.89 -4.78
CA ARG A 404 -6.01 -41.65 -3.75
C ARG A 404 -7.32 -40.98 -3.35
N ILE A 405 -7.30 -39.66 -3.18
CA ILE A 405 -8.49 -38.86 -2.84
C ILE A 405 -9.48 -38.90 -4.00
N THR A 406 -9.03 -38.60 -5.22
CA THR A 406 -9.89 -38.60 -6.41
C THR A 406 -10.50 -39.96 -6.67
N ALA A 407 -9.73 -41.05 -6.51
CA ALA A 407 -10.25 -42.42 -6.66
C ALA A 407 -11.43 -42.75 -5.73
N LEU A 408 -11.34 -42.31 -4.46
CA LEU A 408 -12.44 -42.51 -3.51
C LEU A 408 -13.67 -41.65 -3.88
N ALA A 409 -13.46 -40.39 -4.22
CA ALA A 409 -14.51 -39.44 -4.61
C ALA A 409 -15.22 -39.89 -5.89
N ASP A 410 -14.48 -40.30 -6.92
CA ASP A 410 -14.99 -40.75 -8.20
C ASP A 410 -15.84 -42.05 -8.02
N VAL A 411 -15.27 -43.06 -7.37
CA VAL A 411 -15.99 -44.34 -7.17
C VAL A 411 -17.24 -44.14 -6.33
N PHE A 412 -17.21 -43.34 -5.26
CA PHE A 412 -18.38 -43.01 -4.46
C PHE A 412 -19.49 -42.40 -5.32
N ASP A 413 -19.14 -41.40 -6.15
CA ASP A 413 -20.13 -40.80 -7.04
C ASP A 413 -20.62 -41.75 -8.11
N ALA A 414 -19.69 -42.49 -8.74
CA ALA A 414 -19.98 -43.42 -9.83
C ALA A 414 -20.96 -44.56 -9.47
N ILE A 415 -20.91 -45.05 -8.24
CA ILE A 415 -21.85 -46.14 -7.80
C ILE A 415 -23.09 -45.57 -7.13
N GLY A 416 -23.02 -44.37 -6.64
CA GLY A 416 -24.11 -43.67 -5.94
C GLY A 416 -25.01 -42.81 -6.82
N SER A 417 -24.70 -42.64 -8.13
CA SER A 417 -25.46 -41.81 -9.07
C SER A 417 -26.04 -42.65 -10.23
N ASP A 418 -27.15 -42.22 -10.79
CA ASP A 418 -27.75 -42.87 -11.94
C ASP A 418 -26.87 -42.67 -13.19
N ARG A 419 -26.60 -43.75 -13.92
CA ARG A 419 -25.89 -43.75 -15.20
C ARG A 419 -26.78 -44.31 -16.28
N CYS A 420 -26.56 -43.94 -17.53
CA CYS A 420 -27.38 -44.36 -18.68
C CYS A 420 -27.65 -45.89 -18.75
N TYR A 421 -26.75 -46.70 -18.22
CA TYR A 421 -26.79 -48.15 -18.25
C TYR A 421 -26.95 -48.84 -16.89
N LYS A 422 -26.97 -48.07 -15.77
CA LYS A 422 -26.98 -48.63 -14.42
C LYS A 422 -27.63 -47.62 -13.47
N LYS A 423 -28.67 -48.11 -12.73
CA LYS A 423 -29.27 -47.32 -11.63
C LYS A 423 -28.28 -47.18 -10.47
N ALA A 424 -28.38 -46.04 -9.79
CA ALA A 424 -27.68 -45.82 -8.54
C ALA A 424 -27.92 -46.93 -7.55
N TRP A 425 -26.91 -47.25 -6.78
CA TRP A 425 -27.10 -48.11 -5.64
C TRP A 425 -27.79 -47.35 -4.51
N GLU A 426 -28.55 -48.09 -3.67
CA GLU A 426 -29.02 -47.55 -2.39
C GLU A 426 -27.81 -47.05 -1.57
N ILE A 427 -27.96 -45.93 -0.92
CA ILE A 427 -26.82 -45.26 -0.25
C ILE A 427 -26.15 -46.18 0.79
N GLU A 428 -26.96 -46.99 1.51
CA GLU A 428 -26.46 -47.92 2.49
C GLU A 428 -25.51 -48.95 1.88
N LYS A 429 -25.82 -49.42 0.67
CA LYS A 429 -24.96 -50.35 -0.07
C LYS A 429 -23.68 -49.69 -0.58
N VAL A 430 -23.76 -48.41 -0.98
CA VAL A 430 -22.60 -47.64 -1.36
C VAL A 430 -21.63 -47.51 -0.18
N LEU A 431 -22.17 -47.14 0.98
CA LEU A 431 -21.37 -46.97 2.20
C LEU A 431 -20.76 -48.31 2.67
N GLU A 432 -21.51 -49.40 2.60
CA GLU A 432 -21.01 -50.74 2.91
C GLU A 432 -19.86 -51.13 1.97
N PHE A 433 -20.01 -50.89 0.66
CA PHE A 433 -18.96 -51.15 -0.32
C PHE A 433 -17.70 -50.32 -0.02
N ILE A 434 -17.81 -49.02 0.22
CA ILE A 434 -16.65 -48.17 0.56
C ILE A 434 -15.93 -48.75 1.80
N LYS A 435 -16.67 -49.16 2.81
CA LYS A 435 -16.12 -49.75 4.03
C LYS A 435 -15.43 -51.11 3.76
N GLU A 436 -15.97 -51.95 2.91
CA GLU A 436 -15.37 -53.23 2.52
C GLU A 436 -14.11 -53.07 1.68
N GLN A 437 -13.99 -51.97 0.94
CA GLN A 437 -12.85 -51.66 0.10
C GLN A 437 -11.72 -50.94 0.86
N ARG A 438 -11.86 -50.68 2.16
CA ARG A 438 -10.84 -50.12 3.03
C ARG A 438 -9.59 -51.00 3.05
N GLY A 439 -8.42 -50.40 2.68
CA GLY A 439 -7.15 -51.08 2.57
C GLY A 439 -6.98 -52.00 1.34
N LYS A 440 -8.02 -52.11 0.50
CA LYS A 440 -7.99 -52.80 -0.80
C LYS A 440 -7.98 -51.78 -1.93
N HIS A 441 -9.13 -51.27 -2.30
CA HIS A 441 -9.24 -50.21 -3.30
C HIS A 441 -8.78 -48.88 -2.74
N PHE A 442 -9.24 -48.51 -1.53
CA PHE A 442 -9.03 -47.21 -0.95
C PHE A 442 -8.05 -47.19 0.22
N ASP A 443 -7.38 -46.07 0.38
CA ASP A 443 -6.54 -45.76 1.52
C ASP A 443 -7.36 -45.87 2.81
N PRO A 444 -6.94 -46.68 3.81
CA PRO A 444 -7.66 -46.82 5.07
C PRO A 444 -7.92 -45.48 5.78
N LYS A 445 -6.94 -44.57 5.77
CA LYS A 445 -7.07 -43.25 6.41
C LYS A 445 -8.12 -42.40 5.70
N LEU A 446 -8.16 -42.42 4.36
CA LEU A 446 -9.14 -41.67 3.59
C LEU A 446 -10.55 -42.22 3.76
N VAL A 447 -10.71 -43.54 3.91
CA VAL A 447 -12.04 -44.14 4.23
C VAL A 447 -12.50 -43.68 5.62
N ASP A 448 -11.63 -43.69 6.62
CA ASP A 448 -11.99 -43.22 7.95
C ASP A 448 -12.43 -41.76 7.92
N ILE A 449 -11.64 -40.86 7.25
CA ILE A 449 -11.98 -39.46 7.03
C ILE A 449 -13.30 -39.29 6.26
N PHE A 450 -13.56 -40.10 5.25
CA PHE A 450 -14.81 -40.08 4.49
C PHE A 450 -16.01 -40.26 5.40
N PHE A 451 -15.98 -41.25 6.30
CA PHE A 451 -17.07 -41.52 7.23
C PHE A 451 -17.19 -40.44 8.31
N ASP A 452 -16.09 -39.86 8.75
CA ASP A 452 -16.08 -38.73 9.71
C ASP A 452 -16.73 -37.46 9.13
N ASN A 453 -16.73 -37.30 7.78
CA ASN A 453 -17.28 -36.14 7.08
C ASN A 453 -18.51 -36.50 6.21
N LEU A 454 -19.16 -37.61 6.50
CA LEU A 454 -20.24 -38.15 5.66
C LEU A 454 -21.40 -37.17 5.46
N ASP A 455 -21.80 -36.45 6.50
CA ASP A 455 -22.92 -35.50 6.43
C ASP A 455 -22.66 -34.38 5.42
N ASP A 456 -21.44 -33.86 5.36
CA ASP A 456 -21.08 -32.80 4.40
C ASP A 456 -20.94 -33.35 2.96
N ILE A 457 -20.45 -34.58 2.81
CA ILE A 457 -20.38 -35.26 1.53
C ILE A 457 -21.80 -35.53 0.98
N LEU A 458 -22.74 -35.98 1.83
CA LEU A 458 -24.12 -36.19 1.43
C LEU A 458 -24.85 -34.90 1.05
N LYS A 459 -24.58 -33.79 1.74
CA LYS A 459 -25.11 -32.45 1.36
C LYS A 459 -24.69 -32.07 -0.06
N ILE A 460 -23.42 -32.29 -0.43
CA ILE A 460 -22.95 -32.02 -1.80
C ILE A 460 -23.71 -32.88 -2.81
N LYS A 461 -23.96 -34.16 -2.47
CA LYS A 461 -24.75 -35.05 -3.34
C LYS A 461 -26.18 -34.57 -3.56
N GLU A 462 -26.81 -34.01 -2.53
CA GLU A 462 -28.13 -33.41 -2.62
C GLU A 462 -28.18 -32.08 -3.38
N GLU A 463 -27.12 -31.27 -3.24
CA GLU A 463 -27.02 -29.96 -3.88
C GLU A 463 -26.82 -30.06 -5.40
N TYR A 464 -26.01 -31.02 -5.86
CA TYR A 464 -25.64 -31.22 -7.27
C TYR A 464 -26.33 -32.47 -7.84
N GLN A 465 -27.67 -32.49 -7.88
CA GLN A 465 -28.43 -33.59 -8.46
C GLN A 465 -28.37 -33.57 -9.99
N ASP A 466 -28.31 -34.80 -10.58
CA ASP A 466 -28.43 -34.97 -12.02
C ASP A 466 -29.89 -34.64 -12.45
N ILE A 467 -30.08 -33.67 -13.31
CA ILE A 467 -31.38 -33.23 -13.85
C ILE A 467 -31.79 -34.06 -15.06
#